data_2d147f1df73a0429e61a67ddcddcc182
#
_entry.id   2d147f1df73a0429e61a67ddcddcc182
#
_cell.length_a   1.000
_cell.length_b   1.000
_cell.length_c   1.000
_cell.angle_alpha   90.00
_cell.angle_beta   90.00
_cell.angle_gamma   90.00
#
_symmetry.space_group_name_H-M   'P 1'
#
loop_
_entity.id
_entity.type
_entity.pdbx_description
1 polymer ?
#
loop_
_entity_poly.entity_id
_entity_poly.type
_entity_poly.pdbx_seq_one_letter_code
_entity_poly.pdbx_strand_id
1 'polypeptide(L)'
;MIKERPPKKEALRIGHRGACGHAPENTLRSIAQAVALGCDLIEVDVQRTKDGHLVLIHDARVDRTTNGKGLVAEMNLEDLRKLDAGGGQKIPTLEEALEAATGRIGLILEVKAEGLAYDLCSIVRASGFTGPILFASFLHDELQHLRRADPEARIMVLLKRPPKDPTAEAARLQATHVGLRFDTATKPLVTTLHKARLTVFVYTVNKPKDIQRMRALGVDGIISDYPDRI
;
A
#
# COMPACT_ATOMS: atom_id res chain seq x y z
N MET A 1 11.99 -5.40 42.23
CA MET A 1 10.79 -5.10 41.43
C MET A 1 11.18 -5.21 39.96
N ILE A 2 10.75 -6.30 39.29
CA ILE A 2 10.94 -6.49 37.86
C ILE A 2 9.95 -5.54 37.19
N LYS A 3 10.45 -4.49 36.51
CA LYS A 3 9.60 -3.65 35.66
C LYS A 3 9.10 -4.52 34.53
N GLU A 4 7.83 -4.88 34.56
CA GLU A 4 7.16 -5.50 33.42
C GLU A 4 7.34 -4.59 32.20
N ARG A 5 7.95 -5.15 31.15
CA ARG A 5 7.97 -4.47 29.84
C ARG A 5 6.51 -4.33 29.38
N PRO A 6 6.09 -3.12 28.92
CA PRO A 6 4.78 -3.00 28.29
C PRO A 6 4.66 -4.06 27.19
N PRO A 7 3.46 -4.65 27.00
CA PRO A 7 3.23 -5.66 25.98
C PRO A 7 3.74 -5.12 24.64
N LYS A 8 4.56 -5.92 23.95
CA LYS A 8 5.10 -5.57 22.64
C LYS A 8 3.90 -5.41 21.71
N LYS A 9 3.67 -4.20 21.18
CA LYS A 9 2.59 -3.94 20.22
C LYS A 9 2.74 -4.94 19.07
N GLU A 10 1.71 -5.70 18.77
CA GLU A 10 1.72 -6.60 17.63
C GLU A 10 1.87 -5.80 16.33
N ALA A 11 2.58 -6.38 15.34
CA ALA A 11 2.71 -5.76 14.03
C ALA A 11 1.33 -5.73 13.34
N LEU A 12 0.99 -4.61 12.72
CA LEU A 12 -0.24 -4.46 11.95
C LEU A 12 -0.30 -5.51 10.84
N ARG A 13 -1.47 -6.08 10.66
CA ARG A 13 -1.82 -7.00 9.59
C ARG A 13 -2.27 -6.21 8.39
N ILE A 14 -1.50 -6.25 7.29
CA ILE A 14 -1.77 -5.45 6.10
C ILE A 14 -1.94 -6.37 4.91
N GLY A 15 -3.12 -6.29 4.27
CA GLY A 15 -3.41 -7.04 3.05
C GLY A 15 -2.73 -6.39 1.84
N HIS A 16 -1.95 -7.16 1.08
CA HIS A 16 -1.27 -6.72 -0.15
C HIS A 16 -2.23 -6.82 -1.32
N ARG A 17 -2.50 -5.71 -2.00
CA ARG A 17 -3.50 -5.61 -3.08
C ARG A 17 -4.87 -6.18 -2.68
N GLY A 18 -5.28 -5.88 -1.46
CA GLY A 18 -6.32 -6.62 -0.75
C GLY A 18 -5.77 -7.86 -0.06
N ALA A 19 -6.49 -8.98 -0.13
CA ALA A 19 -5.99 -10.30 0.26
C ALA A 19 -5.72 -11.13 -1.00
N CYS A 20 -4.67 -10.75 -1.77
CA CYS A 20 -4.47 -11.24 -3.13
C CYS A 20 -4.07 -12.73 -3.20
N GLY A 21 -3.69 -13.35 -2.09
CA GLY A 21 -3.50 -14.78 -2.00
C GLY A 21 -4.82 -15.58 -1.93
N HIS A 22 -5.96 -14.91 -1.72
CA HIS A 22 -7.29 -15.51 -1.59
C HIS A 22 -8.29 -15.03 -2.65
N ALA A 23 -8.03 -13.88 -3.30
CA ALA A 23 -8.89 -13.29 -4.32
C ALA A 23 -8.04 -12.56 -5.37
N PRO A 24 -8.55 -12.28 -6.58
CA PRO A 24 -7.79 -11.55 -7.59
C PRO A 24 -7.30 -10.19 -7.06
N GLU A 25 -6.01 -9.90 -7.26
CA GLU A 25 -5.34 -8.70 -6.75
C GLU A 25 -6.01 -7.40 -7.21
N ASN A 26 -5.99 -6.37 -6.36
CA ASN A 26 -6.51 -5.02 -6.67
C ASN A 26 -7.99 -5.01 -7.12
N THR A 27 -8.82 -5.95 -6.68
CA THR A 27 -10.26 -6.01 -6.96
C THR A 27 -11.08 -5.71 -5.72
N LEU A 28 -12.36 -5.34 -5.91
CA LEU A 28 -13.28 -5.14 -4.78
C LEU A 28 -13.45 -6.43 -3.96
N ARG A 29 -13.35 -7.60 -4.60
CA ARG A 29 -13.38 -8.90 -3.92
C ARG A 29 -12.16 -9.10 -3.01
N SER A 30 -10.97 -8.71 -3.45
CA SER A 30 -9.77 -8.83 -2.59
C SER A 30 -9.80 -7.86 -1.41
N ILE A 31 -10.37 -6.67 -1.61
CA ILE A 31 -10.62 -5.69 -0.54
C ILE A 31 -11.61 -6.26 0.48
N ALA A 32 -12.76 -6.78 0.02
CA ALA A 32 -13.76 -7.39 0.90
C ALA A 32 -13.20 -8.60 1.66
N GLN A 33 -12.36 -9.42 1.02
CA GLN A 33 -11.69 -10.55 1.65
C GLN A 33 -10.72 -10.10 2.75
N ALA A 34 -9.93 -9.04 2.52
CA ALA A 34 -9.03 -8.50 3.54
C ALA A 34 -9.78 -7.95 4.76
N VAL A 35 -10.93 -7.28 4.53
CA VAL A 35 -11.83 -6.84 5.62
C VAL A 35 -12.34 -8.05 6.41
N ALA A 36 -12.81 -9.10 5.73
CA ALA A 36 -13.31 -10.32 6.37
C ALA A 36 -12.25 -11.06 7.20
N LEU A 37 -10.98 -10.99 6.77
CA LEU A 37 -9.83 -11.56 7.47
C LEU A 37 -9.35 -10.69 8.65
N GLY A 38 -9.98 -9.54 8.91
CA GLY A 38 -9.64 -8.66 10.03
C GLY A 38 -8.29 -7.96 9.85
N CYS A 39 -7.94 -7.54 8.63
CA CYS A 39 -6.77 -6.70 8.40
C CYS A 39 -6.93 -5.33 9.07
N ASP A 40 -5.81 -4.75 9.51
CA ASP A 40 -5.78 -3.37 10.03
C ASP A 40 -5.76 -2.34 8.90
N LEU A 41 -5.06 -2.66 7.80
CA LEU A 41 -4.95 -1.85 6.59
C LEU A 41 -4.97 -2.75 5.35
N ILE A 42 -5.29 -2.14 4.22
CA ILE A 42 -5.13 -2.75 2.89
C ILE A 42 -4.22 -1.87 2.05
N GLU A 43 -3.29 -2.49 1.36
CA GLU A 43 -2.49 -1.82 0.33
C GLU A 43 -3.10 -2.09 -1.03
N VAL A 44 -3.15 -1.07 -1.90
CA VAL A 44 -3.62 -1.14 -3.29
C VAL A 44 -2.78 -0.23 -4.19
N ASP A 45 -2.60 -0.65 -5.44
CA ASP A 45 -1.80 0.03 -6.45
C ASP A 45 -2.66 0.95 -7.33
N VAL A 46 -2.26 2.21 -7.50
CA VAL A 46 -3.01 3.21 -8.25
C VAL A 46 -2.30 3.58 -9.56
N GLN A 47 -3.01 3.47 -10.67
CA GLN A 47 -2.60 3.88 -12.03
C GLN A 47 -3.63 4.85 -12.62
N ARG A 48 -3.30 5.47 -13.79
CA ARG A 48 -4.19 6.38 -14.52
C ARG A 48 -4.55 5.81 -15.88
N THR A 49 -5.82 5.89 -16.24
CA THR A 49 -6.33 5.60 -17.59
C THR A 49 -6.04 6.73 -18.56
N LYS A 50 -6.23 6.48 -19.87
CA LYS A 50 -6.08 7.48 -20.93
C LYS A 50 -7.01 8.69 -20.73
N ASP A 51 -8.22 8.47 -20.28
CA ASP A 51 -9.24 9.48 -20.02
C ASP A 51 -9.23 10.05 -18.58
N GLY A 52 -8.13 9.78 -17.82
CA GLY A 52 -7.83 10.45 -16.57
C GLY A 52 -8.36 9.80 -15.30
N HIS A 53 -9.09 8.69 -15.37
CA HIS A 53 -9.57 7.99 -14.17
C HIS A 53 -8.41 7.30 -13.42
N LEU A 54 -8.46 7.33 -12.09
CA LEU A 54 -7.56 6.54 -11.26
C LEU A 54 -8.16 5.15 -11.04
N VAL A 55 -7.38 4.11 -11.33
CA VAL A 55 -7.81 2.70 -11.27
C VAL A 55 -6.83 1.86 -10.49
N LEU A 56 -7.30 0.72 -9.94
CA LEU A 56 -6.47 -0.17 -9.14
C LEU A 56 -5.87 -1.28 -10.00
N ILE A 57 -4.59 -1.16 -10.31
CA ILE A 57 -3.81 -2.17 -11.01
C ILE A 57 -2.32 -1.95 -10.76
N HIS A 58 -1.56 -3.05 -10.53
CA HIS A 58 -0.13 -2.95 -10.22
C HIS A 58 0.73 -2.61 -11.43
N ASP A 59 0.58 -3.36 -12.51
CA ASP A 59 1.42 -3.24 -13.70
C ASP A 59 0.93 -2.08 -14.59
N ALA A 60 1.83 -1.45 -15.33
CA ALA A 60 1.46 -0.47 -16.36
C ALA A 60 0.65 -1.12 -17.51
N ARG A 61 0.62 -2.45 -17.59
CA ARG A 61 -0.10 -3.24 -18.59
C ARG A 61 -1.16 -4.12 -17.93
N VAL A 62 -2.25 -4.34 -18.64
CA VAL A 62 -3.34 -5.21 -18.16
C VAL A 62 -3.07 -6.71 -18.35
N ASP A 63 -2.01 -7.08 -19.09
CA ASP A 63 -1.76 -8.41 -19.64
C ASP A 63 -1.66 -9.53 -18.59
N ARG A 64 -1.10 -9.25 -17.41
CA ARG A 64 -0.86 -10.28 -16.40
C ARG A 64 -2.09 -10.65 -15.59
N THR A 65 -2.93 -9.67 -15.28
CA THR A 65 -4.05 -9.83 -14.33
C THR A 65 -5.41 -9.81 -14.98
N THR A 66 -5.46 -9.63 -16.33
CA THR A 66 -6.73 -9.62 -17.06
C THR A 66 -6.69 -10.51 -18.29
N ASN A 67 -7.84 -10.69 -18.92
CA ASN A 67 -7.97 -11.34 -20.22
C ASN A 67 -7.67 -10.42 -21.42
N GLY A 68 -7.27 -9.15 -21.18
CA GLY A 68 -6.90 -8.18 -22.20
C GLY A 68 -5.41 -8.00 -22.39
N LYS A 69 -5.03 -7.09 -23.28
CA LYS A 69 -3.65 -6.68 -23.55
C LYS A 69 -3.56 -5.19 -23.80
N GLY A 70 -2.49 -4.55 -23.36
CA GLY A 70 -2.21 -3.14 -23.63
C GLY A 70 -1.79 -2.37 -22.40
N LEU A 71 -1.45 -1.10 -22.60
CA LEU A 71 -1.08 -0.17 -21.53
C LEU A 71 -2.33 0.44 -20.91
N VAL A 72 -2.38 0.50 -19.58
CA VAL A 72 -3.48 1.15 -18.83
C VAL A 72 -3.63 2.62 -19.26
N ALA A 73 -2.51 3.33 -19.44
CA ALA A 73 -2.50 4.73 -19.85
C ALA A 73 -2.95 4.98 -21.30
N GLU A 74 -3.13 3.94 -22.11
CA GLU A 74 -3.65 4.02 -23.48
C GLU A 74 -5.12 3.60 -23.61
N MET A 75 -5.73 3.08 -22.54
CA MET A 75 -7.10 2.59 -22.51
C MET A 75 -8.00 3.56 -21.74
N ASN A 76 -9.22 3.79 -22.25
CA ASN A 76 -10.25 4.50 -21.51
C ASN A 76 -10.86 3.59 -20.43
N LEU A 77 -11.47 4.18 -19.40
CA LEU A 77 -12.10 3.42 -18.31
C LEU A 77 -13.15 2.44 -18.84
N GLU A 78 -13.95 2.85 -19.83
CA GLU A 78 -14.98 1.97 -20.44
C GLU A 78 -14.38 0.68 -21.02
N ASP A 79 -13.19 0.76 -21.67
CA ASP A 79 -12.53 -0.41 -22.24
C ASP A 79 -11.91 -1.29 -21.16
N LEU A 80 -11.30 -0.69 -20.12
CA LEU A 80 -10.80 -1.43 -18.95
C LEU A 80 -11.94 -2.18 -18.24
N ARG A 81 -13.13 -1.62 -18.15
CA ARG A 81 -14.31 -2.24 -17.53
C ARG A 81 -14.84 -3.48 -18.27
N LYS A 82 -14.52 -3.65 -19.56
CA LYS A 82 -14.87 -4.85 -20.33
C LYS A 82 -14.01 -6.04 -19.94
N LEU A 83 -12.79 -5.80 -19.43
CA LEU A 83 -11.82 -6.84 -19.07
C LEU A 83 -12.28 -7.62 -17.82
N ASP A 84 -11.90 -8.89 -17.78
CA ASP A 84 -12.01 -9.75 -16.60
C ASP A 84 -10.65 -9.72 -15.85
N ALA A 85 -10.66 -9.17 -14.65
CA ALA A 85 -9.51 -9.12 -13.75
C ALA A 85 -9.37 -10.38 -12.87
N GLY A 86 -9.95 -11.49 -13.33
CA GLY A 86 -9.96 -12.78 -12.66
C GLY A 86 -11.29 -13.07 -11.94
N GLY A 87 -11.87 -14.24 -12.28
CA GLY A 87 -13.13 -14.71 -11.66
C GLY A 87 -14.31 -13.78 -11.82
N GLY A 88 -14.42 -13.10 -12.97
CA GLY A 88 -15.49 -12.14 -13.28
C GLY A 88 -15.33 -10.77 -12.64
N GLN A 89 -14.24 -10.51 -11.92
CA GLN A 89 -13.97 -9.21 -11.30
C GLN A 89 -13.57 -8.18 -12.36
N LYS A 90 -13.82 -6.92 -12.06
CA LYS A 90 -13.40 -5.78 -12.88
C LYS A 90 -12.26 -5.04 -12.23
N ILE A 91 -11.50 -4.28 -13.02
CA ILE A 91 -10.52 -3.32 -12.47
C ILE A 91 -11.34 -2.18 -11.83
N PRO A 92 -11.25 -1.98 -10.49
CA PRO A 92 -11.99 -0.92 -9.83
C PRO A 92 -11.39 0.45 -10.09
N THR A 93 -12.21 1.50 -10.00
CA THR A 93 -11.68 2.86 -9.81
C THR A 93 -11.25 3.07 -8.35
N LEU A 94 -10.47 4.13 -8.11
CA LEU A 94 -10.09 4.53 -6.76
C LEU A 94 -11.31 4.87 -5.91
N GLU A 95 -12.31 5.56 -6.48
CA GLU A 95 -13.54 5.95 -5.80
C GLU A 95 -14.30 4.71 -5.30
N GLU A 96 -14.44 3.67 -6.13
CA GLU A 96 -15.08 2.41 -5.74
C GLU A 96 -14.32 1.70 -4.60
N ALA A 97 -12.99 1.76 -4.62
CA ALA A 97 -12.18 1.19 -3.56
C ALA A 97 -12.33 1.96 -2.24
N LEU A 98 -12.34 3.30 -2.31
CA LEU A 98 -12.58 4.17 -1.14
C LEU A 98 -13.96 3.91 -0.54
N GLU A 99 -15.00 3.80 -1.37
CA GLU A 99 -16.36 3.47 -0.94
C GLU A 99 -16.40 2.10 -0.25
N ALA A 100 -15.81 1.07 -0.87
CA ALA A 100 -15.78 -0.29 -0.33
C ALA A 100 -15.04 -0.39 1.02
N ALA A 101 -14.04 0.47 1.25
CA ALA A 101 -13.23 0.50 2.47
C ALA A 101 -13.79 1.43 3.56
N THR A 102 -14.65 2.39 3.22
CA THR A 102 -15.18 3.41 4.14
C THR A 102 -15.85 2.78 5.38
N GLY A 103 -15.43 3.22 6.57
CA GLY A 103 -15.95 2.75 7.84
C GLY A 103 -15.56 1.32 8.22
N ARG A 104 -14.73 0.66 7.42
CA ARG A 104 -14.33 -0.74 7.60
C ARG A 104 -12.84 -0.92 7.82
N ILE A 105 -11.99 -0.23 7.03
CA ILE A 105 -10.56 -0.45 7.03
C ILE A 105 -9.82 0.77 6.48
N GLY A 106 -8.55 0.97 6.90
CA GLY A 106 -7.68 1.98 6.32
C GLY A 106 -6.97 1.50 5.04
N LEU A 107 -6.45 2.45 4.25
CA LEU A 107 -5.82 2.17 2.98
C LEU A 107 -4.38 2.68 2.91
N ILE A 108 -3.53 1.90 2.27
CA ILE A 108 -2.23 2.32 1.73
C ILE A 108 -2.41 2.42 0.22
N LEU A 109 -2.27 3.62 -0.33
CA LEU A 109 -2.41 3.90 -1.76
C LEU A 109 -1.01 4.00 -2.37
N GLU A 110 -0.54 2.94 -3.06
CA GLU A 110 0.74 2.95 -3.75
C GLU A 110 0.61 3.65 -5.11
N VAL A 111 1.31 4.77 -5.28
CA VAL A 111 1.36 5.53 -6.53
C VAL A 111 2.33 4.86 -7.49
N LYS A 112 1.82 4.36 -8.63
CA LYS A 112 2.59 3.58 -9.62
C LYS A 112 3.03 4.37 -10.84
N ALA A 113 2.50 5.57 -11.06
CA ALA A 113 2.81 6.41 -12.21
C ALA A 113 3.05 7.87 -11.78
N GLU A 114 3.74 8.61 -12.62
CA GLU A 114 4.01 10.02 -12.40
C GLU A 114 2.76 10.90 -12.64
N GLY A 115 2.71 12.06 -11.96
CA GLY A 115 1.66 13.06 -12.14
C GLY A 115 0.32 12.70 -11.51
N LEU A 116 0.25 11.70 -10.60
CA LEU A 116 -1.00 11.30 -9.96
C LEU A 116 -1.32 12.08 -8.68
N ALA A 117 -0.33 12.71 -8.06
CA ALA A 117 -0.40 13.22 -6.70
C ALA A 117 -1.60 14.15 -6.44
N TYR A 118 -1.83 15.11 -7.32
CA TYR A 118 -2.91 16.11 -7.14
C TYR A 118 -4.30 15.49 -7.31
N ASP A 119 -4.50 14.67 -8.35
CA ASP A 119 -5.79 14.00 -8.59
C ASP A 119 -6.09 13.01 -7.47
N LEU A 120 -5.09 12.26 -7.02
CA LEU A 120 -5.21 11.32 -5.91
C LEU A 120 -5.67 12.03 -4.63
N CYS A 121 -5.02 13.12 -4.24
CA CYS A 121 -5.42 13.91 -3.08
C CYS A 121 -6.82 14.51 -3.25
N SER A 122 -7.17 14.97 -4.46
CA SER A 122 -8.49 15.54 -4.76
C SER A 122 -9.59 14.49 -4.61
N ILE A 123 -9.43 13.31 -5.20
CA ILE A 123 -10.39 12.20 -5.13
C ILE A 123 -10.55 11.73 -3.68
N VAL A 124 -9.46 11.52 -2.95
CA VAL A 124 -9.51 11.11 -1.54
C VAL A 124 -10.28 12.12 -0.71
N ARG A 125 -10.04 13.43 -0.88
CA ARG A 125 -10.73 14.48 -0.16
C ARG A 125 -12.23 14.55 -0.52
N ALA A 126 -12.55 14.41 -1.79
CA ALA A 126 -13.93 14.46 -2.29
C ALA A 126 -14.75 13.23 -1.89
N SER A 127 -14.11 12.06 -1.70
CA SER A 127 -14.78 10.80 -1.37
C SER A 127 -15.44 10.78 0.03
N GLY A 128 -15.04 11.69 0.93
CA GLY A 128 -15.49 11.65 2.33
C GLY A 128 -14.98 10.43 3.11
N PHE A 129 -13.94 9.76 2.62
CA PHE A 129 -13.36 8.61 3.31
C PHE A 129 -12.88 8.97 4.72
N THR A 130 -13.31 8.23 5.72
CA THR A 130 -13.05 8.53 7.15
C THR A 130 -11.97 7.67 7.78
N GLY A 131 -11.48 6.65 7.07
CA GLY A 131 -10.41 5.76 7.55
C GLY A 131 -9.01 6.39 7.45
N PRO A 132 -7.98 5.77 8.06
CA PRO A 132 -6.60 6.18 7.85
C PRO A 132 -6.17 5.94 6.40
N ILE A 133 -5.54 6.95 5.77
CA ILE A 133 -4.89 6.83 4.47
C ILE A 133 -3.39 7.06 4.63
N LEU A 134 -2.61 6.24 3.95
CA LEU A 134 -1.17 6.33 3.84
C LEU A 134 -0.80 6.28 2.35
N PHE A 135 -0.17 7.33 1.84
CA PHE A 135 0.32 7.37 0.47
C PHE A 135 1.72 6.78 0.39
N ALA A 136 1.92 5.84 -0.51
CA ALA A 136 3.18 5.14 -0.68
C ALA A 136 3.69 5.21 -2.12
N SER A 137 4.99 5.24 -2.33
CA SER A 137 5.57 5.11 -3.67
C SER A 137 7.05 4.76 -3.64
N PHE A 138 7.51 4.12 -4.72
CA PHE A 138 8.91 4.05 -5.13
C PHE A 138 9.33 5.26 -5.97
N LEU A 139 8.37 6.01 -6.51
CA LEU A 139 8.56 7.26 -7.25
C LEU A 139 8.62 8.40 -6.21
N HIS A 140 9.80 8.67 -5.70
CA HIS A 140 9.97 9.59 -4.57
C HIS A 140 9.58 11.03 -4.91
N ASP A 141 9.65 11.44 -6.17
CA ASP A 141 9.20 12.76 -6.61
C ASP A 141 7.67 12.89 -6.51
N GLU A 142 6.91 11.81 -6.75
CA GLU A 142 5.47 11.81 -6.51
C GLU A 142 5.13 12.01 -5.03
N LEU A 143 5.94 11.49 -4.11
CA LEU A 143 5.75 11.74 -2.67
C LEU A 143 5.98 13.22 -2.30
N GLN A 144 6.88 13.92 -3.00
CA GLN A 144 7.03 15.37 -2.84
C GLN A 144 5.83 16.14 -3.39
N HIS A 145 5.29 15.70 -4.54
CA HIS A 145 4.08 16.28 -5.10
C HIS A 145 2.88 16.06 -4.18
N LEU A 146 2.73 14.87 -3.60
CA LEU A 146 1.71 14.56 -2.58
C LEU A 146 1.83 15.50 -1.37
N ARG A 147 3.04 15.70 -0.84
CA ARG A 147 3.27 16.63 0.28
C ARG A 147 2.89 18.07 -0.05
N ARG A 148 3.11 18.52 -1.30
CA ARG A 148 2.68 19.83 -1.77
C ARG A 148 1.17 19.94 -1.94
N ALA A 149 0.52 18.87 -2.43
CA ALA A 149 -0.92 18.80 -2.61
C ALA A 149 -1.69 18.70 -1.30
N ASP A 150 -1.10 18.01 -0.30
CA ASP A 150 -1.63 17.83 1.04
C ASP A 150 -0.50 17.87 2.09
N PRO A 151 -0.32 19.01 2.79
CA PRO A 151 0.70 19.15 3.84
C PRO A 151 0.54 18.17 5.02
N GLU A 152 -0.67 17.66 5.27
CA GLU A 152 -0.96 16.72 6.36
C GLU A 152 -0.92 15.24 5.91
N ALA A 153 -0.66 14.97 4.62
CA ALA A 153 -0.61 13.62 4.09
C ALA A 153 0.36 12.72 4.88
N ARG A 154 -0.08 11.54 5.24
CA ARG A 154 0.83 10.50 5.77
C ARG A 154 1.53 9.83 4.61
N ILE A 155 2.86 9.91 4.60
CA ILE A 155 3.70 9.44 3.50
C ILE A 155 4.53 8.24 3.97
N MET A 156 4.56 7.21 3.13
CA MET A 156 5.44 6.05 3.25
C MET A 156 6.41 6.01 2.07
N VAL A 157 7.69 6.16 2.34
CA VAL A 157 8.73 5.94 1.34
C VAL A 157 9.00 4.45 1.18
N LEU A 158 8.88 3.94 -0.05
CA LEU A 158 9.17 2.53 -0.35
C LEU A 158 10.62 2.36 -0.79
N LEU A 159 11.32 1.40 -0.18
CA LEU A 159 12.73 1.13 -0.41
C LEU A 159 12.95 -0.34 -0.79
N LYS A 160 13.27 -0.61 -2.07
CA LYS A 160 13.68 -1.96 -2.53
C LYS A 160 15.02 -2.36 -1.92
N ARG A 161 15.95 -1.40 -1.86
CA ARG A 161 17.25 -1.50 -1.20
C ARG A 161 17.45 -0.21 -0.41
N PRO A 162 17.57 -0.29 0.91
CA PRO A 162 17.82 0.89 1.72
C PRO A 162 19.09 1.60 1.27
N PRO A 163 19.09 2.93 1.10
CA PRO A 163 20.30 3.70 0.86
C PRO A 163 21.21 3.68 2.10
N LYS A 164 22.42 4.23 1.99
CA LYS A 164 23.37 4.31 3.11
C LYS A 164 22.75 5.07 4.30
N ASP A 165 21.96 6.09 4.03
CA ASP A 165 21.20 6.83 5.04
C ASP A 165 19.70 6.88 4.66
N PRO A 166 18.91 5.88 5.11
CA PRO A 166 17.48 5.85 4.85
C PRO A 166 16.69 6.88 5.67
N THR A 167 17.27 7.45 6.74
CA THR A 167 16.60 8.47 7.55
C THR A 167 16.66 9.83 6.87
N ALA A 168 17.75 10.16 6.18
CA ALA A 168 17.88 11.37 5.38
C ALA A 168 16.84 11.42 4.26
N GLU A 169 16.63 10.30 3.56
CA GLU A 169 15.62 10.21 2.50
C GLU A 169 14.19 10.38 3.06
N ALA A 170 13.86 9.72 4.16
CA ALA A 170 12.57 9.89 4.82
C ALA A 170 12.36 11.34 5.30
N ALA A 171 13.40 11.99 5.85
CA ALA A 171 13.33 13.40 6.28
C ALA A 171 13.12 14.35 5.09
N ARG A 172 13.83 14.14 3.97
CA ARG A 172 13.67 14.94 2.73
C ARG A 172 12.22 14.91 2.23
N LEU A 173 11.57 13.77 2.34
CA LEU A 173 10.19 13.56 1.91
C LEU A 173 9.15 13.88 3.01
N GLN A 174 9.61 14.28 4.21
CA GLN A 174 8.76 14.44 5.39
C GLN A 174 7.88 13.19 5.61
N ALA A 175 8.46 12.00 5.37
CA ALA A 175 7.76 10.75 5.49
C ALA A 175 7.53 10.39 6.97
N THR A 176 6.40 9.77 7.25
CA THR A 176 6.06 9.25 8.58
C THR A 176 6.33 7.74 8.67
N HIS A 177 6.42 7.08 7.50
CA HIS A 177 6.58 5.63 7.39
C HIS A 177 7.67 5.28 6.37
N VAL A 178 8.27 4.12 6.57
CA VAL A 178 9.22 3.49 5.63
C VAL A 178 8.75 2.07 5.36
N GLY A 179 8.55 1.74 4.08
CA GLY A 179 8.30 0.38 3.62
C GLY A 179 9.59 -0.26 3.13
N LEU A 180 9.99 -1.37 3.73
CA LEU A 180 11.20 -2.12 3.38
C LEU A 180 10.86 -3.45 2.72
N ARG A 181 11.61 -3.84 1.68
CA ARG A 181 11.57 -5.22 1.23
C ARG A 181 12.06 -6.13 2.38
N PHE A 182 11.29 -7.14 2.75
CA PHE A 182 11.47 -7.90 4.00
C PHE A 182 12.84 -8.56 4.14
N ASP A 183 13.49 -8.95 3.03
CA ASP A 183 14.81 -9.57 3.02
C ASP A 183 15.95 -8.57 3.29
N THR A 184 15.69 -7.26 3.16
CA THR A 184 16.64 -6.19 3.48
C THR A 184 16.47 -5.67 4.92
N ALA A 185 15.40 -6.07 5.62
CA ALA A 185 15.14 -5.63 6.98
C ALA A 185 16.10 -6.32 7.97
N THR A 186 16.80 -5.51 8.75
CA THR A 186 17.71 -5.96 9.82
C THR A 186 17.40 -5.25 11.13
N LYS A 187 17.76 -5.86 12.27
CA LYS A 187 17.52 -5.25 13.59
C LYS A 187 18.16 -3.86 13.73
N PRO A 188 19.43 -3.62 13.31
CA PRO A 188 20.02 -2.28 13.35
C PRO A 188 19.23 -1.26 12.52
N LEU A 189 18.83 -1.63 11.29
CA LEU A 189 18.07 -0.74 10.40
C LEU A 189 16.72 -0.35 11.02
N VAL A 190 15.92 -1.32 11.47
CA VAL A 190 14.63 -1.06 12.13
C VAL A 190 14.81 -0.17 13.37
N THR A 191 15.85 -0.44 14.18
CA THR A 191 16.15 0.39 15.36
C THR A 191 16.53 1.83 14.98
N THR A 192 17.31 2.01 13.90
CA THR A 192 17.69 3.35 13.41
C THR A 192 16.48 4.13 12.94
N LEU A 193 15.58 3.51 12.16
CA LEU A 193 14.36 4.13 11.69
C LEU A 193 13.43 4.51 12.85
N HIS A 194 13.26 3.63 13.84
CA HIS A 194 12.47 3.94 15.05
C HIS A 194 13.06 5.09 15.88
N LYS A 195 14.39 5.19 16.01
CA LYS A 195 15.04 6.34 16.66
C LYS A 195 14.74 7.66 15.95
N ALA A 196 14.57 7.61 14.62
CA ALA A 196 14.12 8.75 13.80
C ALA A 196 12.58 8.96 13.83
N ARG A 197 11.85 8.25 14.72
CA ARG A 197 10.38 8.30 14.86
C ARG A 197 9.63 7.87 13.60
N LEU A 198 10.22 7.02 12.77
CA LEU A 198 9.59 6.45 11.58
C LEU A 198 8.92 5.13 11.92
N THR A 199 7.71 4.93 11.44
CA THR A 199 7.00 3.64 11.46
C THR A 199 7.56 2.76 10.35
N VAL A 200 7.83 1.48 10.64
CA VAL A 200 8.49 0.56 9.71
C VAL A 200 7.52 -0.55 9.30
N PHE A 201 7.15 -0.57 8.02
CA PHE A 201 6.41 -1.68 7.40
C PHE A 201 7.33 -2.51 6.52
N VAL A 202 7.00 -3.80 6.35
CA VAL A 202 7.75 -4.71 5.47
C VAL A 202 6.85 -5.38 4.45
N TYR A 203 7.34 -5.56 3.22
CA TYR A 203 6.65 -6.16 2.08
C TYR A 203 7.55 -7.12 1.30
N THR A 204 7.08 -8.13 0.59
CA THR A 204 5.82 -8.83 0.79
C THR A 204 6.16 -10.11 1.53
N VAL A 205 5.55 -10.36 2.66
CA VAL A 205 5.94 -11.42 3.59
C VAL A 205 4.85 -12.48 3.67
N ASN A 206 5.09 -13.64 3.06
CA ASN A 206 4.05 -14.69 2.90
C ASN A 206 4.30 -15.96 3.70
N LYS A 207 5.58 -16.24 4.04
CA LYS A 207 5.94 -17.48 4.72
C LYS A 207 5.90 -17.30 6.24
N PRO A 208 5.31 -18.23 7.01
CA PRO A 208 5.24 -18.13 8.47
C PRO A 208 6.60 -17.87 9.15
N LYS A 209 7.67 -18.52 8.67
CA LYS A 209 9.04 -18.30 9.16
C LYS A 209 9.50 -16.85 9.00
N ASP A 210 9.20 -16.23 7.84
CA ASP A 210 9.58 -14.84 7.58
C ASP A 210 8.72 -13.87 8.38
N ILE A 211 7.42 -14.15 8.56
CA ILE A 211 6.53 -13.39 9.43
C ILE A 211 7.08 -13.38 10.87
N GLN A 212 7.42 -14.53 11.41
CA GLN A 212 8.02 -14.63 12.76
C GLN A 212 9.33 -13.84 12.85
N ARG A 213 10.19 -13.91 11.81
CA ARG A 213 11.43 -13.12 11.74
C ARG A 213 11.13 -11.63 11.77
N MET A 214 10.19 -11.13 10.99
CA MET A 214 9.83 -9.70 10.96
C MET A 214 9.26 -9.25 12.31
N ARG A 215 8.40 -10.03 12.93
CA ARG A 215 7.92 -9.76 14.30
C ARG A 215 9.07 -9.69 15.32
N ALA A 216 10.05 -10.58 15.22
CA ALA A 216 11.24 -10.56 16.08
C ALA A 216 12.12 -9.32 15.88
N LEU A 217 12.21 -8.79 14.65
CA LEU A 217 12.87 -7.51 14.36
C LEU A 217 12.13 -6.32 14.97
N GLY A 218 10.85 -6.46 15.28
CA GLY A 218 10.02 -5.41 15.85
C GLY A 218 9.51 -4.40 14.83
N VAL A 219 9.22 -4.85 13.61
CA VAL A 219 8.54 -4.00 12.61
C VAL A 219 7.11 -3.66 13.08
N ASP A 220 6.57 -2.57 12.60
CA ASP A 220 5.26 -2.05 13.02
C ASP A 220 4.11 -2.60 12.18
N GLY A 221 4.38 -3.07 10.96
CA GLY A 221 3.38 -3.69 10.09
C GLY A 221 3.99 -4.65 9.08
N ILE A 222 3.20 -5.63 8.68
CA ILE A 222 3.58 -6.67 7.72
C ILE A 222 2.57 -6.68 6.59
N ILE A 223 3.03 -6.45 5.36
CA ILE A 223 2.24 -6.51 4.13
C ILE A 223 2.38 -7.92 3.55
N SER A 224 1.26 -8.63 3.38
CA SER A 224 1.21 -10.02 2.94
C SER A 224 0.07 -10.28 1.96
N ASP A 225 0.33 -11.20 1.00
CA ASP A 225 -0.72 -11.76 0.14
C ASP A 225 -1.70 -12.63 0.96
N TYR A 226 -1.22 -13.17 2.08
CA TYR A 226 -1.95 -14.04 3.01
C TYR A 226 -2.01 -13.40 4.42
N PRO A 227 -2.80 -12.33 4.59
CA PRO A 227 -2.80 -11.60 5.87
C PRO A 227 -3.32 -12.41 7.05
N ASP A 228 -4.06 -13.48 6.81
CA ASP A 228 -4.51 -14.46 7.81
C ASP A 228 -3.35 -15.21 8.51
N ARG A 229 -2.14 -15.18 7.94
CA ARG A 229 -0.94 -15.81 8.52
C ARG A 229 -0.17 -14.90 9.49
N ILE A 230 -0.54 -13.63 9.56
CA ILE A 230 0.11 -12.62 10.40
C ILE A 230 -0.50 -12.63 11.81
#